data_49813d9dc1e6901be224751b94e37770
#
_entry.id   49813d9dc1e6901be224751b94e37770
#
_cell.length_a   1.000
_cell.length_b   1.000
_cell.length_c   1.000
_cell.angle_alpha   90.00
_cell.angle_beta   90.00
_cell.angle_gamma   90.00
#
_symmetry.space_group_name_H-M   'P 1'
#
loop_
_entity.id
_entity.type
_entity.pdbx_description
1 polymer ?
#
loop_
_entity_poly.entity_id
_entity_poly.type
_entity_poly.pdbx_seq_one_letter_code
_entity_poly.pdbx_strand_id
1 'polypeptide(L)'
;ENIELKKGKNQIKVVVTAIDNTKSPAELSITKRVYLVNVYRPDSDNDNALTELVLNKGTVVPAFTRDVKNYYVTVPYQVNKVTLETAALNPGSVIKVNGTEYTGAMDIDLTDGVYNSVAIKVYASADDSLPEVTYTLDIFRKNMAADIPDLSSLTVDGKDIIPDFSARELNYYTYVDASTTRVTINAKAASSSANVSGIGTFALNGNKTVRIITVRNGATMQKYSVTILRDTAINGISGTLNGDAITNSTLETITVPEGTTTIPLNITSADSDAIITVNGREIESGKDIDFTM
;
A
#
# COMPACT_ATOMS: atom_id res chain seq x y z
N GLU A 1 15.55 17.17 27.53
CA GLU A 1 14.45 18.14 27.37
C GLU A 1 13.27 17.37 26.76
N ASN A 2 12.11 17.43 27.37
CA ASN A 2 10.90 16.74 26.86
C ASN A 2 10.21 17.67 25.86
N ILE A 3 9.82 17.13 24.71
CA ILE A 3 9.06 17.87 23.69
C ILE A 3 7.59 17.48 23.81
N GLU A 4 6.72 18.45 24.06
CA GLU A 4 5.28 18.23 24.04
C GLU A 4 4.80 18.01 22.60
N LEU A 5 4.13 16.89 22.38
CA LEU A 5 3.53 16.57 21.10
C LEU A 5 2.05 16.97 21.08
N LYS A 6 1.65 17.72 20.05
CA LYS A 6 0.24 17.96 19.73
C LYS A 6 -0.37 16.71 19.09
N LYS A 7 -1.68 16.55 19.20
CA LYS A 7 -2.41 15.51 18.46
C LYS A 7 -2.18 15.68 16.94
N GLY A 8 -2.04 14.58 16.20
CA GLY A 8 -1.74 14.59 14.79
C GLY A 8 -0.25 14.67 14.47
N LYS A 9 0.08 15.21 13.31
CA LYS A 9 1.46 15.31 12.80
C LYS A 9 2.23 16.42 13.54
N ASN A 10 3.35 16.05 14.13
CA ASN A 10 4.31 16.97 14.76
C ASN A 10 5.60 16.92 13.97
N GLN A 11 6.19 18.07 13.69
CA GLN A 11 7.49 18.17 13.07
C GLN A 11 8.50 18.74 14.05
N ILE A 12 9.52 17.97 14.38
CA ILE A 12 10.63 18.38 15.24
C ILE A 12 11.81 18.71 14.34
N LYS A 13 12.27 19.93 14.40
CA LYS A 13 13.44 20.40 13.64
C LYS A 13 14.68 20.32 14.51
N VAL A 14 15.59 19.40 14.19
CA VAL A 14 16.91 19.31 14.83
C VAL A 14 17.94 20.01 13.94
N VAL A 15 18.62 20.99 14.48
CA VAL A 15 19.70 21.69 13.77
C VAL A 15 21.01 21.34 14.42
N VAL A 16 21.87 20.65 13.69
CA VAL A 16 23.25 20.38 14.11
C VAL A 16 24.16 21.43 13.47
N THR A 17 24.86 22.17 14.31
CA THR A 17 25.80 23.17 13.85
C THR A 17 27.21 22.73 14.21
N ALA A 18 28.06 22.56 13.22
CA ALA A 18 29.48 22.31 13.40
C ALA A 18 30.25 23.61 13.12
N ILE A 19 31.14 23.96 14.02
CA ILE A 19 32.03 25.12 13.88
C ILE A 19 33.45 24.56 13.74
N ASP A 20 34.14 24.93 12.69
CA ASP A 20 35.52 24.55 12.50
C ASP A 20 36.41 25.49 13.35
N ASN A 21 36.72 25.02 14.57
CA ASN A 21 37.53 25.78 15.53
C ASN A 21 39.04 25.76 15.20
N THR A 22 39.46 25.11 14.10
CA THR A 22 40.85 25.09 13.68
C THR A 22 41.23 26.30 12.85
N LYS A 23 40.26 27.13 12.47
CA LYS A 23 40.42 28.34 11.67
C LYS A 23 40.35 29.60 12.51
N SER A 24 40.99 30.68 12.03
CA SER A 24 40.91 31.98 12.66
C SER A 24 39.47 32.52 12.68
N PRO A 25 39.12 33.43 13.62
CA PRO A 25 37.73 33.93 13.71
C PRO A 25 37.17 34.55 12.42
N ALA A 26 38.05 35.03 11.52
CA ALA A 26 37.66 35.59 10.23
C ALA A 26 37.38 34.52 9.15
N GLU A 27 37.80 33.25 9.37
CA GLU A 27 37.69 32.15 8.43
C GLU A 27 36.78 31.00 8.95
N LEU A 28 36.05 31.22 10.04
CA LEU A 28 35.14 30.24 10.63
C LEU A 28 34.09 29.80 9.61
N SER A 29 34.15 28.53 9.21
CA SER A 29 33.09 27.94 8.43
C SER A 29 32.07 27.28 9.37
N ILE A 30 30.81 27.69 9.22
CA ILE A 30 29.69 27.10 9.97
C ILE A 30 28.95 26.20 9.03
N THR A 31 28.98 24.89 9.31
CA THR A 31 28.17 23.91 8.59
C THR A 31 26.92 23.60 9.42
N LYS A 32 25.75 23.82 8.85
CA LYS A 32 24.47 23.47 9.48
C LYS A 32 23.85 22.31 8.74
N ARG A 33 23.46 21.27 9.48
CA ARG A 33 22.58 20.22 9.00
C ARG A 33 21.25 20.30 9.72
N VAL A 34 20.18 20.22 8.96
CA VAL A 34 18.81 20.24 9.49
C VAL A 34 18.24 18.86 9.32
N TYR A 35 17.78 18.29 10.42
CA TYR A 35 17.04 17.04 10.44
C TYR A 35 15.60 17.37 10.82
N LEU A 36 14.64 16.87 10.06
CA LEU A 36 13.21 16.98 10.36
C LEU A 36 12.73 15.63 10.83
N VAL A 37 12.29 15.54 12.07
CA VAL A 37 11.69 14.34 12.63
C VAL A 37 10.19 14.55 12.66
N ASN A 38 9.44 13.77 11.88
CA ASN A 38 7.99 13.79 11.93
C ASN A 38 7.51 12.74 12.92
N VAL A 39 6.83 13.22 13.96
CA VAL A 39 6.22 12.35 14.98
C VAL A 39 4.71 12.46 14.84
N TYR A 40 4.06 11.35 14.52
CA TYR A 40 2.62 11.31 14.53
C TYR A 40 2.15 10.86 15.92
N ARG A 41 1.45 11.75 16.62
CA ARG A 41 0.73 11.41 17.84
C ARG A 41 -0.71 11.11 17.46
N PRO A 42 -1.18 9.86 17.57
CA PRO A 42 -2.57 9.54 17.27
C PRO A 42 -3.50 10.44 18.07
N ASP A 43 -4.53 10.94 17.42
CA ASP A 43 -5.67 11.48 18.12
C ASP A 43 -6.49 10.29 18.59
N SER A 44 -6.33 9.91 19.83
CA SER A 44 -7.01 8.74 20.41
C SER A 44 -8.53 8.80 20.28
N ASP A 45 -9.05 10.00 20.05
CA ASP A 45 -10.48 10.22 19.97
C ASP A 45 -11.02 10.22 18.53
N ASN A 46 -10.13 10.23 17.48
CA ASN A 46 -10.54 10.34 16.08
C ASN A 46 -9.68 9.53 15.08
N ASP A 47 -8.79 8.65 15.54
CA ASP A 47 -7.94 7.86 14.64
C ASP A 47 -8.58 6.49 14.36
N ASN A 48 -9.52 6.49 13.42
CA ASN A 48 -10.33 5.34 13.05
C ASN A 48 -9.75 4.55 11.87
N ALA A 49 -8.44 4.64 11.62
CA ALA A 49 -7.82 3.94 10.51
C ALA A 49 -7.62 2.44 10.82
N LEU A 50 -7.70 1.61 9.78
CA LEU A 50 -7.18 0.25 9.83
C LEU A 50 -5.67 0.27 9.58
N THR A 51 -4.96 -0.69 10.18
CA THR A 51 -3.56 -1.01 9.88
C THR A 51 -3.44 -2.25 9.00
N GLU A 52 -4.49 -3.06 8.95
CA GLU A 52 -4.48 -4.34 8.27
C GLU A 52 -5.85 -4.68 7.68
N LEU A 53 -5.85 -5.28 6.49
CA LEU A 53 -7.00 -5.88 5.83
C LEU A 53 -6.54 -7.09 5.03
N VAL A 54 -6.78 -8.29 5.55
CA VAL A 54 -6.31 -9.54 4.96
C VAL A 54 -7.47 -10.51 4.77
N LEU A 55 -7.43 -11.25 3.67
CA LEU A 55 -8.31 -12.39 3.42
C LEU A 55 -7.49 -13.66 3.24
N ASN A 56 -7.99 -14.77 3.74
CA ASN A 56 -7.35 -16.08 3.54
C ASN A 56 -7.44 -16.61 2.10
N LYS A 57 -8.24 -15.99 1.24
CA LYS A 57 -8.41 -16.33 -0.19
C LYS A 57 -8.66 -15.08 -1.01
N GLY A 58 -8.05 -15.04 -2.19
CA GLY A 58 -8.14 -13.91 -3.11
C GLY A 58 -7.11 -12.82 -2.78
N THR A 59 -6.85 -11.96 -3.74
CA THR A 59 -5.94 -10.82 -3.61
C THR A 59 -6.74 -9.54 -3.46
N VAL A 60 -6.44 -8.76 -2.43
CA VAL A 60 -7.06 -7.45 -2.20
C VAL A 60 -6.51 -6.44 -3.21
N VAL A 61 -7.40 -5.76 -3.93
CA VAL A 61 -7.05 -4.78 -4.98
C VAL A 61 -7.75 -3.44 -4.68
N PRO A 62 -7.04 -2.31 -4.59
CA PRO A 62 -5.57 -2.22 -4.55
C PRO A 62 -4.98 -2.90 -3.30
N ALA A 63 -3.66 -3.07 -3.27
CA ALA A 63 -2.98 -3.48 -2.05
C ALA A 63 -3.38 -2.56 -0.89
N PHE A 64 -3.53 -3.14 0.31
CA PHE A 64 -4.07 -2.39 1.44
C PHE A 64 -3.16 -1.21 1.83
N THR A 65 -3.78 -0.05 1.95
CA THR A 65 -3.20 1.13 2.60
C THR A 65 -4.32 1.88 3.33
N ARG A 66 -4.04 2.47 4.47
CA ARG A 66 -5.05 3.08 5.36
C ARG A 66 -5.88 4.21 4.74
N ASP A 67 -5.33 4.90 3.74
CA ASP A 67 -5.96 6.03 3.05
C ASP A 67 -6.94 5.60 1.95
N VAL A 68 -6.79 4.41 1.39
CA VAL A 68 -7.75 3.82 0.46
C VAL A 68 -8.93 3.23 1.23
N LYS A 69 -10.15 3.52 0.77
CA LYS A 69 -11.38 3.10 1.47
C LYS A 69 -12.19 2.04 0.72
N ASN A 70 -11.86 1.79 -0.55
CA ASN A 70 -12.60 0.82 -1.37
C ASN A 70 -11.65 -0.22 -1.93
N TYR A 71 -11.96 -1.47 -1.64
CA TYR A 71 -11.17 -2.62 -2.04
C TYR A 71 -12.01 -3.64 -2.80
N TYR A 72 -11.35 -4.40 -3.64
CA TYR A 72 -11.98 -5.39 -4.49
C TYR A 72 -11.22 -6.71 -4.38
N VAL A 73 -11.96 -7.81 -4.43
CA VAL A 73 -11.39 -9.16 -4.46
C VAL A 73 -12.20 -10.00 -5.43
N THR A 74 -11.52 -10.86 -6.21
CA THR A 74 -12.17 -11.85 -7.04
C THR A 74 -11.72 -13.24 -6.58
N VAL A 75 -12.69 -14.13 -6.33
CA VAL A 75 -12.42 -15.50 -5.93
C VAL A 75 -13.07 -16.51 -6.89
N PRO A 76 -12.46 -17.70 -7.05
CA PRO A 76 -13.04 -18.77 -7.85
C PRO A 76 -14.38 -19.26 -7.29
N TYR A 77 -15.16 -19.95 -8.14
CA TYR A 77 -16.45 -20.54 -7.75
C TYR A 77 -16.38 -21.47 -6.53
N GLN A 78 -15.28 -22.23 -6.40
CA GLN A 78 -15.07 -23.18 -5.31
C GLN A 78 -14.93 -22.50 -3.93
N VAL A 79 -14.65 -21.20 -3.91
CA VAL A 79 -14.51 -20.42 -2.68
C VAL A 79 -15.88 -19.85 -2.31
N ASN A 80 -16.61 -20.55 -1.48
CA ASN A 80 -17.94 -20.13 -1.00
C ASN A 80 -17.88 -19.31 0.29
N LYS A 81 -16.70 -19.21 0.90
CA LYS A 81 -16.44 -18.48 2.14
C LYS A 81 -15.01 -17.95 2.15
N VAL A 82 -14.82 -16.77 2.71
CA VAL A 82 -13.51 -16.21 3.02
C VAL A 82 -13.47 -15.84 4.49
N THR A 83 -12.27 -15.85 5.07
CA THR A 83 -12.03 -15.35 6.44
C THR A 83 -11.35 -14.00 6.34
N LEU A 84 -11.95 -12.99 6.95
CA LEU A 84 -11.42 -11.64 7.07
C LEU A 84 -10.63 -11.50 8.36
N GLU A 85 -9.41 -10.98 8.25
CA GLU A 85 -8.60 -10.50 9.37
C GLU A 85 -8.32 -9.01 9.18
N THR A 86 -8.44 -8.23 10.24
CA THR A 86 -8.24 -6.79 10.22
C THR A 86 -7.83 -6.28 11.59
N ALA A 87 -7.12 -5.16 11.63
CA ALA A 87 -6.69 -4.52 12.86
C ALA A 87 -6.85 -3.00 12.75
N ALA A 88 -7.14 -2.36 13.88
CA ALA A 88 -7.21 -0.91 13.96
C ALA A 88 -5.85 -0.31 14.39
N LEU A 89 -5.59 0.92 13.96
CA LEU A 89 -4.39 1.67 14.35
C LEU A 89 -4.39 1.99 15.84
N ASN A 90 -5.55 2.34 16.39
CA ASN A 90 -5.71 2.56 17.82
C ASN A 90 -6.23 1.28 18.49
N PRO A 91 -5.50 0.69 19.45
CA PRO A 91 -5.94 -0.51 20.17
C PRO A 91 -7.28 -0.35 20.90
N GLY A 92 -7.69 0.88 21.22
CA GLY A 92 -8.99 1.19 21.82
C GLY A 92 -10.15 1.30 20.84
N SER A 93 -9.87 1.27 19.53
CA SER A 93 -10.91 1.34 18.49
C SER A 93 -11.76 0.08 18.46
N VAL A 94 -13.04 0.27 18.15
CA VAL A 94 -14.00 -0.81 17.93
C VAL A 94 -14.21 -0.98 16.43
N ILE A 95 -14.08 -2.19 15.92
CA ILE A 95 -14.35 -2.53 14.53
C ILE A 95 -15.70 -3.25 14.45
N LYS A 96 -16.56 -2.84 13.51
CA LYS A 96 -17.79 -3.56 13.17
C LYS A 96 -17.77 -3.96 11.69
N VAL A 97 -17.99 -5.22 11.42
CA VAL A 97 -18.09 -5.79 10.06
C VAL A 97 -19.55 -6.12 9.77
N ASN A 98 -20.13 -5.46 8.77
CA ASN A 98 -21.56 -5.56 8.44
C ASN A 98 -22.47 -5.33 9.68
N GLY A 99 -22.04 -4.45 10.60
CA GLY A 99 -22.76 -4.13 11.83
C GLY A 99 -22.48 -5.06 13.03
N THR A 100 -21.81 -6.18 12.82
CA THR A 100 -21.39 -7.10 13.90
C THR A 100 -20.02 -6.70 14.42
N GLU A 101 -19.86 -6.66 15.74
CA GLU A 101 -18.58 -6.36 16.37
C GLU A 101 -17.53 -7.42 15.99
N TYR A 102 -16.36 -6.94 15.58
CA TYR A 102 -15.24 -7.77 15.17
C TYR A 102 -14.34 -8.04 16.39
N THR A 103 -14.24 -9.31 16.76
CA THR A 103 -13.43 -9.75 17.92
C THR A 103 -12.25 -10.65 17.52
N GLY A 104 -11.97 -10.77 16.23
CA GLY A 104 -10.94 -11.62 15.65
C GLY A 104 -11.34 -12.08 14.24
N ALA A 105 -10.67 -13.08 13.70
CA ALA A 105 -10.95 -13.60 12.37
C ALA A 105 -12.45 -13.87 12.15
N MET A 106 -13.03 -13.30 11.08
CA MET A 106 -14.47 -13.39 10.79
C MET A 106 -14.72 -14.04 9.44
N ASP A 107 -15.57 -15.06 9.44
CA ASP A 107 -16.01 -15.73 8.22
C ASP A 107 -17.10 -14.95 7.51
N ILE A 108 -16.96 -14.84 6.19
CA ILE A 108 -17.90 -14.17 5.28
C ILE A 108 -18.34 -15.18 4.22
N ASP A 109 -19.61 -15.53 4.24
CA ASP A 109 -20.21 -16.40 3.21
C ASP A 109 -20.42 -15.62 1.93
N LEU A 110 -20.15 -16.28 0.78
CA LEU A 110 -20.16 -15.65 -0.53
C LEU A 110 -21.23 -16.28 -1.44
N THR A 111 -22.12 -15.45 -1.95
CA THR A 111 -23.04 -15.80 -3.02
C THR A 111 -22.29 -15.70 -4.36
N ASP A 112 -22.44 -16.71 -5.23
CA ASP A 112 -21.78 -16.75 -6.53
C ASP A 112 -22.43 -15.84 -7.58
N GLY A 113 -21.64 -15.39 -8.53
CA GLY A 113 -22.08 -14.55 -9.65
C GLY A 113 -22.41 -13.10 -9.28
N VAL A 114 -22.24 -12.71 -8.02
CA VAL A 114 -22.54 -11.36 -7.52
C VAL A 114 -21.39 -10.79 -6.71
N TYR A 115 -21.44 -9.47 -6.49
CA TYR A 115 -20.59 -8.79 -5.50
C TYR A 115 -21.18 -9.01 -4.12
N ASN A 116 -20.34 -9.51 -3.22
CA ASN A 116 -20.61 -9.59 -1.79
C ASN A 116 -19.92 -8.40 -1.14
N SER A 117 -20.68 -7.35 -0.85
CA SER A 117 -20.13 -6.12 -0.29
C SER A 117 -20.05 -6.21 1.22
N VAL A 118 -18.89 -5.91 1.77
CA VAL A 118 -18.58 -5.95 3.20
C VAL A 118 -18.23 -4.56 3.67
N ALA A 119 -18.99 -4.01 4.60
CA ALA A 119 -18.71 -2.74 5.22
C ALA A 119 -17.93 -2.97 6.53
N ILE A 120 -16.73 -2.39 6.60
CA ILE A 120 -15.87 -2.45 7.78
C ILE A 120 -15.82 -1.04 8.37
N LYS A 121 -16.49 -0.85 9.50
CA LYS A 121 -16.59 0.42 10.19
C LYS A 121 -15.68 0.44 11.39
N VAL A 122 -14.86 1.48 11.51
CA VAL A 122 -13.92 1.66 12.61
C VAL A 122 -14.35 2.88 13.43
N TYR A 123 -14.57 2.67 14.70
CA TYR A 123 -14.92 3.69 15.69
C TYR A 123 -13.71 3.96 16.56
N ALA A 124 -13.45 5.22 16.93
CA ALA A 124 -12.29 5.60 17.72
C ALA A 124 -12.32 4.98 19.14
N SER A 125 -13.52 4.71 19.66
CA SER A 125 -13.72 4.06 20.95
C SER A 125 -15.01 3.24 20.94
N ALA A 126 -15.35 2.61 22.06
CA ALA A 126 -16.62 1.92 22.24
C ALA A 126 -17.84 2.87 22.24
N ASP A 127 -17.61 4.17 22.36
CA ASP A 127 -18.66 5.21 22.30
C ASP A 127 -19.01 5.49 20.82
N ASP A 128 -20.20 5.05 20.41
CA ASP A 128 -20.72 5.23 19.04
C ASP A 128 -21.00 6.71 18.68
N SER A 129 -20.82 7.66 19.59
CA SER A 129 -20.99 9.10 19.35
C SER A 129 -19.84 9.72 18.55
N LEU A 130 -18.69 9.03 18.41
CA LEU A 130 -17.54 9.53 17.68
C LEU A 130 -17.64 9.27 16.17
N PRO A 131 -16.98 10.11 15.35
CA PRO A 131 -16.94 9.92 13.91
C PRO A 131 -16.40 8.54 13.52
N GLU A 132 -17.03 7.90 12.54
CA GLU A 132 -16.60 6.61 11.99
C GLU A 132 -15.90 6.75 10.63
N VAL A 133 -15.00 5.83 10.36
CA VAL A 133 -14.45 5.60 9.03
C VAL A 133 -14.96 4.26 8.52
N THR A 134 -15.44 4.24 7.27
CA THR A 134 -15.92 3.03 6.61
C THR A 134 -14.98 2.65 5.49
N TYR A 135 -14.53 1.40 5.53
CA TYR A 135 -13.89 0.71 4.40
C TYR A 135 -14.92 -0.21 3.76
N THR A 136 -14.90 -0.27 2.44
CA THR A 136 -15.76 -1.17 1.67
C THR A 136 -14.88 -2.21 0.98
N LEU A 137 -15.23 -3.48 1.16
CA LEU A 137 -14.58 -4.60 0.51
C LEU A 137 -15.62 -5.33 -0.34
N ASP A 138 -15.50 -5.22 -1.66
CA ASP A 138 -16.37 -5.87 -2.62
C ASP A 138 -15.75 -7.18 -3.12
N ILE A 139 -16.32 -8.31 -2.74
CA ILE A 139 -15.82 -9.65 -3.08
C ILE A 139 -16.70 -10.24 -4.20
N PHE A 140 -16.13 -10.40 -5.38
CA PHE A 140 -16.81 -11.09 -6.48
C PHE A 140 -16.47 -12.57 -6.46
N ARG A 141 -17.45 -13.41 -6.19
CA ARG A 141 -17.35 -14.87 -6.36
C ARG A 141 -17.85 -15.24 -7.75
N LYS A 142 -17.01 -15.92 -8.53
CA LYS A 142 -17.40 -16.39 -9.87
C LYS A 142 -18.59 -17.33 -9.81
N ASN A 143 -19.37 -17.39 -10.89
CA ASN A 143 -20.25 -18.52 -11.13
C ASN A 143 -19.48 -19.67 -11.81
N MET A 144 -20.03 -20.88 -11.81
CA MET A 144 -19.34 -22.09 -12.26
C MET A 144 -18.92 -22.06 -13.75
N ALA A 145 -19.55 -21.23 -14.58
CA ALA A 145 -19.39 -21.26 -16.04
C ALA A 145 -18.41 -20.25 -16.62
N ALA A 146 -17.83 -19.36 -15.81
CA ALA A 146 -17.15 -18.20 -16.35
C ALA A 146 -15.64 -18.16 -16.00
N ASP A 147 -14.81 -17.96 -17.01
CA ASP A 147 -13.39 -17.65 -16.80
C ASP A 147 -13.18 -16.21 -16.36
N ILE A 148 -12.21 -15.98 -15.46
CA ILE A 148 -11.81 -14.64 -15.08
C ILE A 148 -11.10 -14.01 -16.28
N PRO A 149 -11.51 -12.82 -16.73
CA PRO A 149 -10.85 -12.16 -17.84
C PRO A 149 -9.55 -11.52 -17.36
N ASP A 150 -8.44 -11.88 -17.99
CA ASP A 150 -7.12 -11.36 -17.67
C ASP A 150 -6.68 -10.26 -18.63
N LEU A 151 -5.69 -9.47 -18.21
CA LEU A 151 -4.89 -8.62 -19.09
C LEU A 151 -3.83 -9.45 -19.81
N SER A 152 -3.49 -9.05 -21.03
CA SER A 152 -2.30 -9.52 -21.76
C SER A 152 -1.14 -8.55 -21.70
N SER A 153 -1.41 -7.28 -21.36
CA SER A 153 -0.38 -6.26 -21.17
C SER A 153 -0.89 -5.10 -20.30
N LEU A 154 0.03 -4.47 -19.59
CA LEU A 154 -0.19 -3.26 -18.80
C LEU A 154 1.09 -2.42 -18.82
N THR A 155 1.00 -1.13 -19.11
CA THR A 155 2.12 -0.19 -19.07
C THR A 155 1.66 1.18 -18.60
N VAL A 156 2.59 1.97 -18.07
CA VAL A 156 2.38 3.38 -17.71
C VAL A 156 3.39 4.24 -18.45
N ASP A 157 2.95 5.11 -19.36
CA ASP A 157 3.77 5.93 -20.25
C ASP A 157 4.87 5.14 -20.98
N GLY A 158 4.63 3.85 -21.26
CA GLY A 158 5.61 2.94 -21.85
C GLY A 158 6.76 2.55 -20.93
N LYS A 159 6.72 2.97 -19.65
CA LYS A 159 7.70 2.58 -18.62
C LYS A 159 7.34 1.23 -18.01
N ASP A 160 8.33 0.63 -17.38
CA ASP A 160 8.16 -0.60 -16.64
C ASP A 160 7.28 -0.39 -15.39
N ILE A 161 6.55 -1.40 -15.05
CA ILE A 161 5.75 -1.48 -13.83
C ILE A 161 6.35 -2.53 -12.92
N ILE A 162 6.17 -2.37 -11.63
CA ILE A 162 6.74 -3.26 -10.62
C ILE A 162 5.61 -3.97 -9.87
N PRO A 163 5.65 -5.30 -9.72
CA PRO A 163 6.57 -6.22 -10.40
C PRO A 163 6.36 -6.24 -11.94
N ASP A 164 7.22 -6.93 -12.66
CA ASP A 164 7.05 -7.14 -14.10
C ASP A 164 5.65 -7.71 -14.40
N PHE A 165 5.09 -7.32 -15.55
CA PHE A 165 3.73 -7.69 -15.87
C PHE A 165 3.53 -9.22 -15.86
N SER A 166 2.56 -9.66 -15.06
CA SER A 166 2.00 -11.02 -15.04
C SER A 166 0.49 -10.95 -14.92
N ALA A 167 -0.24 -11.73 -15.70
CA ALA A 167 -1.71 -11.78 -15.63
C ALA A 167 -2.26 -12.20 -14.24
N ARG A 168 -1.42 -12.83 -13.42
CA ARG A 168 -1.78 -13.29 -12.06
C ARG A 168 -1.50 -12.25 -10.99
N GLU A 169 -0.63 -11.29 -11.28
CA GLU A 169 -0.38 -10.15 -10.39
C GLU A 169 -1.46 -9.10 -10.60
N LEU A 170 -2.04 -8.62 -9.52
CA LEU A 170 -3.16 -7.70 -9.58
C LEU A 170 -2.81 -6.28 -9.09
N ASN A 171 -1.68 -6.14 -8.42
CA ASN A 171 -1.26 -4.88 -7.83
C ASN A 171 0.11 -4.49 -8.36
N TYR A 172 0.15 -3.37 -9.07
CA TYR A 172 1.37 -2.83 -9.65
C TYR A 172 1.65 -1.44 -9.11
N TYR A 173 2.92 -1.05 -9.18
CA TYR A 173 3.32 0.32 -8.95
C TYR A 173 4.37 0.77 -9.96
N THR A 174 4.51 2.06 -10.11
CA THR A 174 5.53 2.71 -10.92
C THR A 174 5.92 4.03 -10.30
N TYR A 175 7.13 4.48 -10.58
CA TYR A 175 7.66 5.74 -10.11
C TYR A 175 7.72 6.74 -11.26
N VAL A 176 7.39 7.98 -10.97
CA VAL A 176 7.48 9.09 -11.92
C VAL A 176 8.19 10.26 -11.26
N ASP A 177 8.83 11.09 -12.06
CA ASP A 177 9.55 12.27 -11.57
C ASP A 177 8.63 13.22 -10.79
N ALA A 178 9.17 13.93 -9.80
CA ALA A 178 8.43 14.89 -8.97
C ALA A 178 7.65 15.94 -9.80
N SER A 179 8.14 16.29 -10.97
CA SER A 179 7.51 17.25 -11.89
C SER A 179 6.39 16.66 -12.74
N THR A 180 6.20 15.33 -12.74
CA THR A 180 5.19 14.67 -13.56
C THR A 180 3.79 15.01 -13.03
N THR A 181 2.96 15.59 -13.89
CA THR A 181 1.58 15.98 -13.53
C THR A 181 0.50 15.06 -14.10
N ARG A 182 0.85 14.25 -15.10
CA ARG A 182 -0.07 13.32 -15.79
C ARG A 182 0.69 12.05 -16.19
N VAL A 183 -0.05 10.94 -16.26
CA VAL A 183 0.45 9.67 -16.80
C VAL A 183 -0.59 9.04 -17.72
N THR A 184 -0.14 8.22 -18.65
CA THR A 184 -1.00 7.43 -19.54
C THR A 184 -0.85 5.96 -19.22
N ILE A 185 -1.95 5.33 -18.84
CA ILE A 185 -2.04 3.89 -18.59
C ILE A 185 -2.58 3.23 -19.84
N ASN A 186 -1.87 2.24 -20.36
CA ASN A 186 -2.28 1.39 -21.47
C ASN A 186 -2.38 -0.04 -20.99
N ALA A 187 -3.46 -0.73 -21.37
CA ALA A 187 -3.65 -2.14 -21.09
C ALA A 187 -4.47 -2.82 -22.19
N LYS A 188 -4.23 -4.12 -22.38
CA LYS A 188 -4.98 -4.95 -23.33
C LYS A 188 -5.51 -6.18 -22.61
N ALA A 189 -6.75 -6.56 -22.94
CA ALA A 189 -7.29 -7.84 -22.49
C ALA A 189 -6.63 -9.02 -23.22
N ALA A 190 -6.52 -10.15 -22.56
CA ALA A 190 -6.07 -11.40 -23.17
C ALA A 190 -7.11 -11.96 -24.17
N SER A 191 -8.39 -11.76 -23.87
CA SER A 191 -9.50 -12.16 -24.76
C SER A 191 -10.00 -10.98 -25.59
N SER A 192 -10.21 -11.19 -26.89
CA SER A 192 -10.80 -10.18 -27.77
C SER A 192 -12.26 -9.85 -27.46
N SER A 193 -12.96 -10.72 -26.72
CA SER A 193 -14.33 -10.49 -26.25
C SER A 193 -14.42 -9.69 -24.97
N ALA A 194 -13.28 -9.42 -24.30
CA ALA A 194 -13.24 -8.65 -23.06
C ALA A 194 -12.98 -7.18 -23.33
N ASN A 195 -13.58 -6.34 -22.50
CA ASN A 195 -13.39 -4.89 -22.51
C ASN A 195 -12.51 -4.48 -21.34
N VAL A 196 -11.63 -3.48 -21.58
CA VAL A 196 -10.77 -2.87 -20.56
C VAL A 196 -11.22 -1.44 -20.32
N SER A 197 -11.37 -1.08 -19.06
CA SER A 197 -11.65 0.30 -18.61
C SER A 197 -10.68 0.73 -17.53
N GLY A 198 -10.63 2.04 -17.24
CA GLY A 198 -9.65 2.60 -16.30
C GLY A 198 -8.29 2.88 -16.95
N ILE A 199 -8.22 2.86 -18.28
CA ILE A 199 -7.05 3.19 -19.10
C ILE A 199 -7.15 4.62 -19.67
N GLY A 200 -6.03 5.14 -20.15
CA GLY A 200 -5.94 6.49 -20.74
C GLY A 200 -5.06 7.42 -19.90
N THR A 201 -5.20 8.72 -20.13
CA THR A 201 -4.37 9.75 -19.49
C THR A 201 -5.05 10.35 -18.28
N PHE A 202 -4.38 10.31 -17.13
CA PHE A 202 -4.90 10.78 -15.84
C PHE A 202 -4.00 11.85 -15.24
N ALA A 203 -4.61 12.83 -14.56
CA ALA A 203 -3.87 13.75 -13.71
C ALA A 203 -3.42 13.04 -12.42
N LEU A 204 -2.22 13.39 -11.94
CA LEU A 204 -1.70 12.93 -10.67
C LEU A 204 -2.03 13.92 -9.56
N ASN A 205 -2.65 13.43 -8.48
CA ASN A 205 -3.00 14.21 -7.31
C ASN A 205 -2.12 13.81 -6.13
N GLY A 206 -1.25 14.73 -5.70
CA GLY A 206 -0.31 14.46 -4.61
C GLY A 206 0.84 13.52 -5.03
N ASN A 207 1.50 12.92 -4.04
CA ASN A 207 2.67 12.07 -4.24
C ASN A 207 2.32 10.60 -4.52
N LYS A 208 1.07 10.23 -4.29
CA LYS A 208 0.53 8.88 -4.53
C LYS A 208 -0.81 8.98 -5.25
N THR A 209 -0.95 8.25 -6.34
CA THR A 209 -2.21 8.12 -7.09
C THR A 209 -2.47 6.65 -7.37
N VAL A 210 -3.63 6.13 -6.96
CA VAL A 210 -4.05 4.75 -7.25
C VAL A 210 -5.07 4.75 -8.39
N ARG A 211 -4.87 3.88 -9.37
CA ARG A 211 -5.79 3.67 -10.50
C ARG A 211 -6.22 2.20 -10.57
N ILE A 212 -7.52 2.01 -10.76
CA ILE A 212 -8.11 0.68 -10.94
C ILE A 212 -8.39 0.48 -12.43
N ILE A 213 -7.82 -0.59 -12.98
CA ILE A 213 -8.10 -1.08 -14.32
C ILE A 213 -9.07 -2.26 -14.18
N THR A 214 -10.14 -2.24 -14.92
CA THR A 214 -11.14 -3.31 -14.89
C THR A 214 -11.18 -4.00 -16.24
N VAL A 215 -11.01 -5.32 -16.24
CA VAL A 215 -11.23 -6.19 -17.39
C VAL A 215 -12.55 -6.90 -17.19
N ARG A 216 -13.44 -6.81 -18.17
CA ARG A 216 -14.78 -7.40 -18.09
C ARG A 216 -15.06 -8.25 -19.32
N ASN A 217 -15.59 -9.46 -19.09
CA ASN A 217 -16.12 -10.34 -20.12
C ASN A 217 -17.51 -10.83 -19.69
N GLY A 218 -18.55 -10.26 -20.29
CA GLY A 218 -19.93 -10.51 -19.86
C GLY A 218 -20.16 -10.12 -18.40
N ALA A 219 -20.60 -11.08 -17.58
CA ALA A 219 -20.86 -10.89 -16.15
C ALA A 219 -19.59 -10.97 -15.28
N THR A 220 -18.50 -11.53 -15.81
CA THR A 220 -17.25 -11.70 -15.04
C THR A 220 -16.34 -10.49 -15.20
N MET A 221 -15.59 -10.18 -14.15
CA MET A 221 -14.60 -9.13 -14.19
C MET A 221 -13.41 -9.44 -13.29
N GLN A 222 -12.27 -8.87 -13.65
CA GLN A 222 -11.05 -8.82 -12.86
C GLN A 222 -10.62 -7.36 -12.74
N LYS A 223 -10.14 -7.01 -11.57
CA LYS A 223 -9.57 -5.68 -11.32
C LYS A 223 -8.09 -5.80 -11.05
N TYR A 224 -7.37 -4.83 -11.60
CA TYR A 224 -5.95 -4.60 -11.38
C TYR A 224 -5.78 -3.20 -10.80
N SER A 225 -4.76 -2.98 -9.99
CA SER A 225 -4.39 -1.64 -9.54
C SER A 225 -3.03 -1.24 -10.08
N VAL A 226 -2.86 0.06 -10.34
CA VAL A 226 -1.57 0.70 -10.53
C VAL A 226 -1.46 1.83 -9.53
N THR A 227 -0.49 1.72 -8.63
CA THR A 227 -0.11 2.79 -7.72
C THR A 227 1.04 3.57 -8.34
N ILE A 228 0.81 4.85 -8.63
CA ILE A 228 1.80 5.75 -9.20
C ILE A 228 2.37 6.57 -8.06
N LEU A 229 3.66 6.46 -7.84
CA LEU A 229 4.41 7.19 -6.82
C LEU A 229 5.24 8.27 -7.48
N ARG A 230 5.13 9.50 -7.00
CA ARG A 230 5.94 10.61 -7.46
C ARG A 230 7.27 10.57 -6.73
N ASP A 231 8.36 10.55 -7.47
CA ASP A 231 9.71 10.59 -6.90
C ASP A 231 9.91 11.93 -6.19
N THR A 232 9.85 11.91 -4.88
CA THR A 232 10.36 13.00 -4.05
C THR A 232 11.74 12.53 -3.63
N ALA A 233 12.78 13.22 -4.04
CA ALA A 233 14.19 12.88 -3.79
C ALA A 233 14.41 12.07 -2.49
N ILE A 234 14.49 10.75 -2.61
CA ILE A 234 14.70 9.85 -1.47
C ILE A 234 16.19 9.90 -1.12
N ASN A 235 16.51 10.33 0.09
CA ASN A 235 17.87 10.34 0.61
C ASN A 235 18.28 8.95 1.11
N GLY A 236 18.40 8.02 0.19
CA GLY A 236 19.01 6.72 0.44
C GLY A 236 18.13 5.72 1.23
N ILE A 237 18.13 4.52 0.76
CA ILE A 237 17.67 3.35 1.50
C ILE A 237 18.87 2.53 1.95
N SER A 238 18.73 1.84 3.07
CA SER A 238 19.67 0.83 3.55
C SER A 238 18.89 -0.32 4.17
N GLY A 239 19.51 -1.49 4.26
CA GLY A 239 18.87 -2.63 4.88
C GLY A 239 19.51 -3.93 4.44
N THR A 240 18.77 -5.01 4.61
CA THR A 240 19.20 -6.34 4.22
C THR A 240 18.07 -7.11 3.54
N LEU A 241 18.42 -7.93 2.56
CA LEU A 241 17.56 -8.91 1.93
C LEU A 241 18.23 -10.26 2.02
N ASN A 242 17.64 -11.20 2.74
CA ASN A 242 18.22 -12.51 3.05
C ASN A 242 19.63 -12.44 3.68
N GLY A 243 19.89 -11.38 4.47
CA GLY A 243 21.19 -11.12 5.09
C GLY A 243 22.19 -10.34 4.24
N ASP A 244 21.96 -10.21 2.93
CA ASP A 244 22.80 -9.39 2.05
C ASP A 244 22.39 -7.92 2.16
N ALA A 245 23.39 -7.03 2.23
CA ALA A 245 23.12 -5.60 2.31
C ALA A 245 22.51 -5.09 1.00
N ILE A 246 21.35 -4.42 1.11
CA ILE A 246 20.79 -3.63 0.02
C ILE A 246 21.28 -2.19 0.10
N THR A 247 21.60 -1.65 -1.06
CA THR A 247 22.09 -0.29 -1.21
C THR A 247 21.09 0.55 -1.99
N ASN A 248 21.43 1.80 -2.20
CA ASN A 248 20.59 2.74 -2.96
C ASN A 248 20.60 2.45 -4.48
N SER A 249 20.64 1.17 -4.85
CA SER A 249 20.59 0.70 -6.23
C SER A 249 19.15 0.59 -6.70
N THR A 250 18.91 0.84 -7.96
CA THR A 250 17.57 0.71 -8.58
C THR A 250 17.21 -0.72 -8.93
N LEU A 251 18.17 -1.64 -8.90
CA LEU A 251 17.96 -3.06 -9.19
C LEU A 251 18.96 -3.90 -8.41
N GLU A 252 18.45 -4.69 -7.48
CA GLU A 252 19.18 -5.70 -6.73
C GLU A 252 18.61 -7.07 -7.09
N THR A 253 19.48 -8.03 -7.35
CA THR A 253 19.09 -9.42 -7.63
C THR A 253 19.81 -10.33 -6.67
N ILE A 254 19.07 -11.13 -5.92
CA ILE A 254 19.62 -12.17 -5.07
C ILE A 254 19.21 -13.55 -5.61
N THR A 255 20.07 -14.52 -5.40
CA THR A 255 19.79 -15.92 -5.71
C THR A 255 19.56 -16.67 -4.41
N VAL A 256 18.45 -17.34 -4.31
CA VAL A 256 18.09 -18.16 -3.14
C VAL A 256 18.06 -19.63 -3.51
N PRO A 257 18.28 -20.56 -2.55
CA PRO A 257 18.18 -21.98 -2.79
C PRO A 257 16.80 -22.40 -3.31
N GLU A 258 16.77 -23.45 -4.12
CA GLU A 258 15.51 -24.06 -4.58
C GLU A 258 14.65 -24.48 -3.39
N GLY A 259 13.35 -24.15 -3.43
CA GLY A 259 12.41 -24.45 -2.36
C GLY A 259 12.33 -23.39 -1.26
N THR A 260 13.08 -22.28 -1.37
CA THR A 260 12.92 -21.13 -0.47
C THR A 260 11.53 -20.53 -0.67
N THR A 261 10.73 -20.44 0.40
CA THR A 261 9.37 -19.88 0.37
C THR A 261 9.26 -18.51 1.05
N THR A 262 10.23 -18.19 1.92
CA THR A 262 10.29 -16.92 2.63
C THR A 262 11.72 -16.43 2.70
N ILE A 263 11.89 -15.11 2.63
CA ILE A 263 13.18 -14.44 2.83
C ILE A 263 13.01 -13.26 3.80
N PRO A 264 13.93 -13.11 4.77
CA PRO A 264 13.90 -11.95 5.67
C PRO A 264 14.31 -10.68 4.92
N LEU A 265 13.55 -9.62 5.15
CA LEU A 265 13.75 -8.29 4.57
C LEU A 265 13.71 -7.25 5.67
N ASN A 266 14.71 -6.38 5.69
CA ASN A 266 14.74 -5.17 6.52
C ASN A 266 15.09 -4.00 5.63
N ILE A 267 14.26 -2.97 5.61
CA ILE A 267 14.51 -1.74 4.85
C ILE A 267 14.35 -0.53 5.76
N THR A 268 15.35 0.32 5.74
CA THR A 268 15.35 1.61 6.43
C THR A 268 15.51 2.72 5.41
N SER A 269 14.64 3.72 5.45
CA SER A 269 14.81 4.96 4.71
C SER A 269 15.52 6.00 5.58
N ALA A 270 16.46 6.72 5.00
CA ALA A 270 17.05 7.90 5.62
C ALA A 270 16.07 9.09 5.66
N ASP A 271 15.01 9.05 4.86
CA ASP A 271 13.92 10.01 4.87
C ASP A 271 12.77 9.47 5.74
N SER A 272 12.50 10.17 6.85
CA SER A 272 11.43 9.79 7.78
C SER A 272 10.01 9.93 7.21
N ASP A 273 9.86 10.69 6.13
CA ASP A 273 8.58 10.87 5.43
C ASP A 273 8.39 9.87 4.28
N ALA A 274 9.42 9.04 4.00
CA ALA A 274 9.33 8.03 2.97
C ALA A 274 8.34 6.94 3.35
N ILE A 275 7.47 6.59 2.41
CA ILE A 275 6.62 5.42 2.51
C ILE A 275 7.37 4.27 1.85
N ILE A 276 7.66 3.23 2.62
CA ILE A 276 8.30 2.02 2.12
C ILE A 276 7.18 1.02 1.78
N THR A 277 7.18 0.53 0.55
CA THR A 277 6.24 -0.51 0.13
C THR A 277 6.97 -1.72 -0.41
N VAL A 278 6.49 -2.91 -0.07
CA VAL A 278 6.94 -4.19 -0.63
C VAL A 278 5.75 -4.83 -1.32
N ASN A 279 5.86 -5.06 -2.62
CA ASN A 279 4.74 -5.52 -3.47
C ASN A 279 3.46 -4.69 -3.28
N GLY A 280 3.61 -3.37 -3.14
CA GLY A 280 2.49 -2.45 -2.93
C GLY A 280 1.93 -2.40 -1.51
N ARG A 281 2.40 -3.24 -0.58
CA ARG A 281 2.04 -3.19 0.85
C ARG A 281 3.01 -2.27 1.60
N GLU A 282 2.47 -1.31 2.33
CA GLU A 282 3.26 -0.41 3.18
C GLU A 282 3.88 -1.20 4.35
N ILE A 283 5.17 -0.96 4.61
CA ILE A 283 5.92 -1.53 5.73
C ILE A 283 6.55 -0.42 6.57
N GLU A 284 6.83 -0.73 7.83
CA GLU A 284 7.55 0.19 8.72
C GLU A 284 9.06 0.18 8.43
N SER A 285 9.65 1.38 8.40
CA SER A 285 11.11 1.57 8.23
C SER A 285 11.87 0.89 9.37
N GLY A 286 12.85 0.04 9.03
CA GLY A 286 13.72 -0.65 9.98
C GLY A 286 13.10 -1.86 10.68
N LYS A 287 11.89 -2.26 10.32
CA LYS A 287 11.26 -3.45 10.87
C LYS A 287 11.59 -4.67 10.03
N ASP A 288 11.94 -5.77 10.71
CA ASP A 288 12.12 -7.05 10.04
C ASP A 288 10.78 -7.62 9.59
N ILE A 289 10.71 -8.03 8.35
CA ILE A 289 9.56 -8.72 7.78
C ILE A 289 10.00 -9.98 7.05
N ASP A 290 9.17 -11.01 7.09
CA ASP A 290 9.33 -12.21 6.27
C ASP A 290 8.55 -12.02 4.97
N PHE A 291 9.28 -11.95 3.87
CA PHE A 291 8.70 -11.84 2.54
C PHE A 291 8.43 -13.24 2.00
N THR A 292 7.16 -13.53 1.69
CA THR A 292 6.74 -14.81 1.10
C THR A 292 6.77 -14.70 -0.43
N MET A 293 7.48 -15.62 -1.08
CA MET A 293 7.60 -15.72 -2.53
C MET A 293 6.49 -16.59 -3.14
#